data_04ce86d45787861517ee0b9d810b9eec
#
_entry.id   04ce86d45787861517ee0b9d810b9eec
#
_cell.length_a   1.000
_cell.length_b   1.000
_cell.length_c   1.000
_cell.angle_alpha   90.00
_cell.angle_beta   90.00
_cell.angle_gamma   90.00
#
_symmetry.space_group_name_H-M   'P 1'
#
loop_
_entity.id
_entity.type
_entity.pdbx_description
1 polymer ?
#
loop_
_entity_poly.entity_id
_entity_poly.type
_entity_poly.pdbx_seq_one_letter_code
_entity_poly.pdbx_strand_id
1 'polypeptide(L)'
;MIISTKYLITGDGKTVLEDKAVYIGEDGKIGKIAPKEELLKEFPQEEVKEYGDATLLPGLMDMHAHLAYGYSQPDSFNYGSQLIMLYALQHAQSAFERGITTVRDMSSAHGVCKNLKLAEKKGFIVIPRIVHTDTGICMTGGHAWEE
;
A
#
# COMPACT_ATOMS: atom_id res chain seq x y z
N MET A 1 -15.83 -9.59 -9.57
CA MET A 1 -14.60 -10.05 -10.26
C MET A 1 -14.02 -11.26 -9.55
N ILE A 2 -13.54 -12.26 -10.32
CA ILE A 2 -12.89 -13.46 -9.77
C ILE A 2 -11.41 -13.45 -10.15
N ILE A 3 -10.52 -13.65 -9.16
CA ILE A 3 -9.08 -13.79 -9.39
C ILE A 3 -8.69 -15.24 -9.11
N SER A 4 -8.10 -15.91 -10.11
CA SER A 4 -7.64 -17.31 -10.03
C SER A 4 -6.13 -17.38 -10.08
N THR A 5 -5.53 -18.10 -9.13
CA THR A 5 -4.09 -18.34 -9.02
C THR A 5 -3.83 -19.76 -8.53
N LYS A 6 -2.62 -20.26 -8.74
CA LYS A 6 -2.22 -21.57 -8.20
C LYS A 6 -2.12 -21.56 -6.68
N TYR A 7 -1.51 -20.53 -6.12
CA TYR A 7 -1.32 -20.40 -4.68
C TYR A 7 -2.00 -19.15 -4.14
N LEU A 8 -2.62 -19.30 -2.98
CA LEU A 8 -3.23 -18.21 -2.22
C LEU A 8 -2.69 -18.22 -0.79
N ILE A 9 -1.98 -17.18 -0.41
CA ILE A 9 -1.53 -16.93 0.96
C ILE A 9 -2.58 -16.06 1.66
N THR A 10 -3.15 -16.56 2.76
CA THR A 10 -4.27 -15.85 3.44
C THR A 10 -3.83 -14.70 4.33
N GLY A 11 -2.52 -14.61 4.64
CA GLY A 11 -1.97 -13.56 5.51
C GLY A 11 -2.04 -13.85 7.01
N ASP A 12 -2.51 -15.03 7.41
CA ASP A 12 -2.53 -15.49 8.81
C ASP A 12 -1.17 -16.06 9.29
N GLY A 13 -0.17 -16.06 8.41
CA GLY A 13 1.17 -16.59 8.67
C GLY A 13 1.28 -18.12 8.65
N LYS A 14 0.22 -18.83 8.27
CA LYS A 14 0.19 -20.31 8.32
C LYS A 14 -0.46 -20.95 7.11
N THR A 15 -1.51 -20.35 6.56
CA THR A 15 -2.38 -20.98 5.58
C THR A 15 -1.96 -20.60 4.16
N VAL A 16 -1.62 -21.62 3.37
CA VAL A 16 -1.46 -21.54 1.92
C VAL A 16 -2.49 -22.47 1.29
N LEU A 17 -3.33 -21.93 0.43
CA LEU A 17 -4.34 -22.69 -0.30
C LEU A 17 -3.85 -22.89 -1.75
N GLU A 18 -4.09 -24.07 -2.30
CA GLU A 18 -3.78 -24.39 -3.69
C GLU A 18 -5.06 -24.46 -4.53
N ASP A 19 -4.96 -24.07 -5.80
CA ASP A 19 -6.04 -24.11 -6.79
C ASP A 19 -7.34 -23.48 -6.29
N LYS A 20 -7.23 -22.32 -5.64
CA LYS A 20 -8.36 -21.53 -5.21
C LYS A 20 -8.44 -20.21 -5.99
N ALA A 21 -9.65 -19.69 -6.06
CA ALA A 21 -9.93 -18.37 -6.58
C ALA A 21 -10.60 -17.50 -5.51
N VAL A 22 -10.45 -16.20 -5.68
CA VAL A 22 -11.01 -15.18 -4.79
C VAL A 22 -12.07 -14.41 -5.56
N TYR A 23 -13.30 -14.40 -5.04
CA TYR A 23 -14.35 -13.51 -5.50
C TYR A 23 -14.26 -12.17 -4.77
N ILE A 24 -14.20 -11.09 -5.55
CA ILE A 24 -14.23 -9.71 -5.07
C ILE A 24 -15.56 -9.11 -5.46
N GLY A 25 -16.35 -8.70 -4.47
CA GLY A 25 -17.64 -8.07 -4.65
C GLY A 25 -17.55 -6.65 -5.21
N GLU A 26 -18.70 -6.07 -5.53
CA GLU A 26 -18.80 -4.68 -6.05
C GLU A 26 -18.30 -3.64 -5.03
N ASP A 27 -18.35 -3.95 -3.74
CA ASP A 27 -17.81 -3.11 -2.66
C ASP A 27 -16.27 -3.18 -2.52
N GLY A 28 -15.60 -3.93 -3.42
CA GLY A 28 -14.15 -4.11 -3.42
C GLY A 28 -13.63 -5.05 -2.32
N LYS A 29 -14.51 -5.79 -1.63
CA LYS A 29 -14.12 -6.72 -0.58
C LYS A 29 -14.07 -8.15 -1.07
N ILE A 30 -13.25 -8.96 -0.39
CA ILE A 30 -13.23 -10.40 -0.58
C ILE A 30 -14.55 -10.97 -0.07
N GLY A 31 -15.38 -11.46 -0.99
CA GLY A 31 -16.67 -12.05 -0.67
C GLY A 31 -16.58 -13.55 -0.39
N LYS A 32 -15.75 -14.28 -1.17
CA LYS A 32 -15.62 -15.74 -1.05
C LYS A 32 -14.28 -16.22 -1.58
N ILE A 33 -13.76 -17.29 -0.97
CA ILE A 33 -12.61 -18.06 -1.46
C ILE A 33 -13.09 -19.50 -1.67
N ALA A 34 -13.01 -20.01 -2.89
CA ALA A 34 -13.45 -21.36 -3.24
C ALA A 34 -12.72 -21.85 -4.51
N PRO A 35 -12.89 -23.11 -4.93
CA PRO A 35 -12.46 -23.56 -6.25
C PRO A 35 -13.09 -22.67 -7.33
N LYS A 36 -12.32 -22.39 -8.41
CA LYS A 36 -12.76 -21.52 -9.52
C LYS A 36 -14.13 -21.94 -10.09
N GLU A 37 -14.31 -23.24 -10.30
CA GLU A 37 -15.54 -23.78 -10.89
C GLU A 37 -16.78 -23.56 -10.00
N GLU A 38 -16.60 -23.52 -8.69
CA GLU A 38 -17.66 -23.20 -7.75
C GLU A 38 -18.06 -21.73 -7.86
N LEU A 39 -17.07 -20.84 -7.88
CA LEU A 39 -17.31 -19.39 -8.02
C LEU A 39 -17.95 -19.05 -9.36
N LEU A 40 -17.57 -19.72 -10.44
CA LEU A 40 -18.19 -19.52 -11.76
C LEU A 40 -19.65 -19.97 -11.81
N LYS A 41 -20.03 -20.97 -11.06
CA LYS A 41 -21.44 -21.41 -10.93
C LYS A 41 -22.27 -20.40 -10.14
N GLU A 42 -21.68 -19.86 -9.08
CA GLU A 42 -22.38 -18.91 -8.20
C GLU A 42 -22.42 -17.49 -8.78
N PHE A 43 -21.36 -17.09 -9.49
CA PHE A 43 -21.19 -15.76 -10.06
C PHE A 43 -20.87 -15.82 -11.56
N PRO A 44 -21.79 -16.33 -12.41
CA PRO A 44 -21.51 -16.65 -13.82
C PRO A 44 -21.26 -15.42 -14.72
N GLN A 45 -21.60 -14.23 -14.26
CA GLN A 45 -21.43 -12.98 -15.02
C GLN A 45 -20.15 -12.21 -14.64
N GLU A 46 -19.40 -12.72 -13.68
CA GLU A 46 -18.22 -12.01 -13.19
C GLU A 46 -17.02 -12.19 -14.13
N GLU A 47 -16.27 -11.10 -14.30
CA GLU A 47 -14.98 -11.14 -15.00
C GLU A 47 -14.00 -12.05 -14.26
N VAL A 48 -13.30 -12.91 -15.00
CA VAL A 48 -12.27 -13.80 -14.45
C VAL A 48 -10.90 -13.33 -14.89
N LYS A 49 -10.01 -13.08 -13.91
CA LYS A 49 -8.58 -12.82 -14.15
C LYS A 49 -7.76 -14.03 -13.72
N GLU A 50 -7.09 -14.66 -14.70
CA GLU A 50 -6.26 -15.83 -14.46
C GLU A 50 -4.78 -15.45 -14.46
N TYR A 51 -4.09 -15.81 -13.39
CA TYR A 51 -2.66 -15.54 -13.24
C TYR A 51 -1.80 -16.80 -13.23
N GLY A 52 -2.37 -17.96 -13.60
CA GLY A 52 -1.65 -19.22 -13.74
C GLY A 52 -0.90 -19.63 -12.48
N ASP A 53 0.40 -19.88 -12.62
CA ASP A 53 1.26 -20.33 -11.52
C ASP A 53 1.64 -19.24 -10.50
N ALA A 54 1.04 -18.05 -10.59
CA ALA A 54 1.30 -16.97 -9.65
C ALA A 54 0.76 -17.28 -8.23
N THR A 55 1.27 -16.54 -7.27
CA THR A 55 0.79 -16.56 -5.89
C THR A 55 0.04 -15.27 -5.60
N LEU A 56 -1.21 -15.37 -5.18
CA LEU A 56 -1.96 -14.23 -4.64
C LEU A 56 -1.73 -14.13 -3.13
N LEU A 57 -1.43 -12.94 -2.66
CA LEU A 57 -1.23 -12.65 -1.24
C LEU A 57 -1.79 -11.28 -0.89
N PRO A 58 -2.07 -10.99 0.39
CA PRO A 58 -2.41 -9.64 0.83
C PRO A 58 -1.30 -8.65 0.47
N GLY A 59 -1.68 -7.41 0.17
CA GLY A 59 -0.69 -6.37 -0.07
C GLY A 59 0.28 -6.22 1.10
N LEU A 60 1.55 -6.01 0.79
CA LEU A 60 2.60 -5.86 1.78
C LEU A 60 2.40 -4.57 2.59
N MET A 61 2.89 -4.56 3.82
CA MET A 61 2.84 -3.41 4.70
C MET A 61 4.24 -3.02 5.16
N ASP A 62 4.63 -1.76 4.92
CA ASP A 62 5.81 -1.17 5.52
C ASP A 62 5.42 -0.42 6.79
N MET A 63 5.82 -0.94 7.94
CA MET A 63 5.41 -0.42 9.25
C MET A 63 6.38 0.61 9.82
N HIS A 64 7.45 0.98 9.10
CA HIS A 64 8.37 2.02 9.51
C HIS A 64 9.03 2.68 8.29
N ALA A 65 8.43 3.73 7.81
CA ALA A 65 8.93 4.51 6.68
C ALA A 65 9.01 6.00 7.02
N HIS A 66 9.74 6.73 6.19
CA HIS A 66 9.83 8.19 6.19
C HIS A 66 9.68 8.66 4.75
N LEU A 67 8.47 8.90 4.31
CA LEU A 67 8.17 9.22 2.90
C LEU A 67 8.81 10.53 2.43
N ALA A 68 8.93 11.50 3.34
CA ALA A 68 9.48 12.81 3.04
C ALA A 68 11.01 12.85 2.94
N TYR A 69 11.69 11.77 3.33
CA TYR A 69 13.15 11.74 3.39
C TYR A 69 13.75 10.65 2.51
N GLY A 70 14.92 10.89 1.95
CA GLY A 70 15.61 9.92 1.10
C GLY A 70 17.09 9.85 1.41
N TYR A 71 17.57 8.65 1.73
CA TYR A 71 18.99 8.37 1.97
C TYR A 71 19.89 8.73 0.80
N SER A 72 19.38 8.70 -0.42
CA SER A 72 20.13 9.04 -1.62
C SER A 72 20.26 10.54 -1.88
N GLN A 73 19.60 11.38 -1.07
CA GLN A 73 19.59 12.83 -1.23
C GLN A 73 19.73 13.53 0.13
N PRO A 74 20.95 13.61 0.66
CA PRO A 74 21.22 14.22 1.96
C PRO A 74 20.80 15.69 2.06
N ASP A 75 20.65 16.38 0.91
CA ASP A 75 20.20 17.76 0.88
C ASP A 75 18.67 17.91 0.95
N SER A 76 17.93 16.81 1.03
CA SER A 76 16.44 16.84 1.07
C SER A 76 15.89 17.65 2.24
N PHE A 77 16.60 17.75 3.35
CA PHE A 77 16.25 18.61 4.49
C PHE A 77 16.19 20.11 4.15
N ASN A 78 16.90 20.53 3.11
CA ASN A 78 16.94 21.92 2.66
C ASN A 78 15.89 22.23 1.57
N TYR A 79 15.08 21.25 1.17
CA TYR A 79 14.08 21.46 0.14
C TYR A 79 12.87 22.22 0.69
N GLY A 80 12.28 23.09 -0.13
CA GLY A 80 10.99 23.69 0.18
C GLY A 80 9.88 22.63 0.26
N SER A 81 8.84 22.90 1.05
CA SER A 81 7.74 21.95 1.31
C SER A 81 7.09 21.39 0.05
N GLN A 82 7.05 22.14 -1.04
CA GLN A 82 6.51 21.71 -2.32
C GLN A 82 7.34 20.59 -2.96
N LEU A 83 8.67 20.71 -2.94
CA LEU A 83 9.57 19.68 -3.48
C LEU A 83 9.57 18.43 -2.58
N ILE A 84 9.54 18.62 -1.27
CA ILE A 84 9.40 17.51 -0.30
C ILE A 84 8.10 16.74 -0.55
N MET A 85 6.99 17.44 -0.86
CA MET A 85 5.72 16.81 -1.20
C MET A 85 5.82 15.94 -2.46
N LEU A 86 6.45 16.43 -3.53
CA LEU A 86 6.64 15.68 -4.76
C LEU A 86 7.54 14.45 -4.53
N TYR A 87 8.56 14.60 -3.72
CA TYR A 87 9.46 13.53 -3.33
C TYR A 87 8.73 12.42 -2.57
N ALA A 88 7.95 12.79 -1.57
CA ALA A 88 7.13 11.86 -0.80
C ALA A 88 6.07 11.15 -1.66
N LEU A 89 5.47 11.86 -2.61
CA LEU A 89 4.56 11.26 -3.59
C LEU A 89 5.27 10.19 -4.42
N GLN A 90 6.45 10.49 -4.95
CA GLN A 90 7.24 9.54 -5.72
C GLN A 90 7.59 8.29 -4.90
N HIS A 91 7.99 8.46 -3.63
CA HIS A 91 8.27 7.33 -2.74
C HIS A 91 7.03 6.48 -2.49
N ALA A 92 5.89 7.11 -2.22
CA ALA A 92 4.63 6.41 -1.99
C ALA A 92 4.19 5.61 -3.23
N GLN A 93 4.26 6.23 -4.42
CA GLN A 93 3.94 5.55 -5.68
C GLN A 93 4.90 4.39 -5.97
N SER A 94 6.20 4.59 -5.76
CA SER A 94 7.21 3.54 -5.93
C SER A 94 7.00 2.35 -4.97
N ALA A 95 6.57 2.62 -3.75
CA ALA A 95 6.19 1.57 -2.79
C ALA A 95 4.96 0.79 -3.28
N PHE A 96 3.94 1.50 -3.77
CA PHE A 96 2.71 0.89 -4.28
C PHE A 96 2.97 -0.01 -5.49
N GLU A 97 3.78 0.43 -6.44
CA GLU A 97 4.19 -0.35 -7.62
C GLU A 97 4.92 -1.65 -7.25
N ARG A 98 5.54 -1.71 -6.07
CA ARG A 98 6.21 -2.90 -5.53
C ARG A 98 5.31 -3.77 -4.65
N GLY A 99 4.00 -3.50 -4.62
CA GLY A 99 3.03 -4.29 -3.87
C GLY A 99 2.89 -3.89 -2.39
N ILE A 100 3.49 -2.78 -1.95
CA ILE A 100 3.27 -2.23 -0.62
C ILE A 100 1.99 -1.42 -0.65
N THR A 101 0.94 -1.91 -0.02
CA THR A 101 -0.41 -1.31 -0.03
C THR A 101 -0.71 -0.50 1.22
N THR A 102 0.14 -0.60 2.24
CA THR A 102 0.05 0.20 3.47
C THR A 102 1.44 0.61 3.91
N VAL A 103 1.60 1.88 4.24
CA VAL A 103 2.83 2.47 4.78
C VAL A 103 2.52 3.13 6.11
N ARG A 104 3.32 2.84 7.14
CA ARG A 104 3.31 3.58 8.39
C ARG A 104 4.49 4.55 8.39
N ASP A 105 4.20 5.83 8.18
CA ASP A 105 5.18 6.90 8.20
C ASP A 105 5.43 7.37 9.65
N MET A 106 6.68 7.32 10.09
CA MET A 106 7.06 7.54 11.48
C MET A 106 7.62 8.94 11.77
N SER A 107 7.72 9.77 10.76
CA SER A 107 7.94 11.21 10.82
C SER A 107 8.00 11.76 9.40
N SER A 108 7.25 12.77 9.10
CA SER A 108 7.34 13.55 7.86
C SER A 108 6.96 14.99 8.14
N ALA A 109 7.91 15.89 7.98
CA ALA A 109 7.71 17.32 8.21
C ALA A 109 6.65 17.94 7.28
N HIS A 110 6.26 19.16 7.57
CA HIS A 110 5.40 20.01 6.71
C HIS A 110 4.01 19.46 6.41
N GLY A 111 3.48 18.52 7.20
CA GLY A 111 2.17 17.92 6.96
C GLY A 111 2.05 17.14 5.66
N VAL A 112 3.16 16.63 5.14
CA VAL A 112 3.25 15.92 3.85
C VAL A 112 2.30 14.74 3.81
N CYS A 113 2.35 13.85 4.79
CA CYS A 113 1.51 12.65 4.83
C CYS A 113 0.03 12.99 4.94
N LYS A 114 -0.34 14.03 5.70
CA LYS A 114 -1.71 14.53 5.79
C LYS A 114 -2.24 14.96 4.43
N ASN A 115 -1.43 15.71 3.67
CA ASN A 115 -1.80 16.21 2.35
C ASN A 115 -1.87 15.09 1.31
N LEU A 116 -0.95 14.12 1.33
CA LEU A 116 -1.01 12.93 0.46
C LEU A 116 -2.28 12.11 0.71
N LYS A 117 -2.65 11.86 1.97
CA LYS A 117 -3.92 11.19 2.31
C LYS A 117 -5.13 11.97 1.80
N LEU A 118 -5.12 13.31 1.90
CA LEU A 118 -6.20 14.12 1.40
C LEU A 118 -6.31 14.07 -0.12
N ALA A 119 -5.18 14.09 -0.83
CA ALA A 119 -5.12 13.99 -2.29
C ALA A 119 -5.62 12.60 -2.77
N GLU A 120 -5.23 11.53 -2.09
CA GLU A 120 -5.71 10.17 -2.35
C GLU A 120 -7.22 10.08 -2.13
N LYS A 121 -7.73 10.57 -0.99
CA LYS A 121 -9.17 10.58 -0.69
C LYS A 121 -9.99 11.38 -1.72
N LYS A 122 -9.40 12.40 -2.33
CA LYS A 122 -10.03 13.21 -3.41
C LYS A 122 -9.88 12.57 -4.80
N GLY A 123 -9.20 11.45 -4.92
CA GLY A 123 -8.96 10.74 -6.18
C GLY A 123 -7.93 11.43 -7.09
N PHE A 124 -7.10 12.33 -6.58
CA PHE A 124 -6.06 12.99 -7.38
C PHE A 124 -4.87 12.09 -7.65
N ILE A 125 -4.59 11.15 -6.74
CA ILE A 125 -3.45 10.24 -6.79
C ILE A 125 -3.86 8.84 -6.32
N VAL A 126 -3.08 7.84 -6.75
CA VAL A 126 -3.16 6.46 -6.26
C VAL A 126 -1.85 6.15 -5.54
N ILE A 127 -1.94 5.83 -4.25
CA ILE A 127 -0.82 5.53 -3.37
C ILE A 127 -1.23 4.49 -2.32
N PRO A 128 -0.30 3.90 -1.55
CA PRO A 128 -0.63 3.06 -0.41
C PRO A 128 -1.48 3.81 0.62
N ARG A 129 -2.24 3.07 1.42
CA ARG A 129 -2.81 3.63 2.65
C ARG A 129 -1.67 4.16 3.52
N ILE A 130 -1.74 5.43 3.93
CA ILE A 130 -0.77 6.04 4.82
C ILE A 130 -1.35 6.12 6.24
N VAL A 131 -0.64 5.52 7.20
CA VAL A 131 -0.78 5.75 8.63
C VAL A 131 0.41 6.60 9.04
N HIS A 132 0.24 7.73 9.70
CA HIS A 132 1.35 8.64 9.98
C HIS A 132 1.28 9.22 11.39
N THR A 133 2.46 9.56 11.91
CA THR A 133 2.62 10.29 13.19
C THR A 133 2.69 11.80 13.00
N ASP A 134 2.80 12.26 11.75
CA ASP A 134 3.13 13.65 11.38
C ASP A 134 4.59 13.98 11.81
N THR A 135 4.81 15.15 12.39
CA THR A 135 6.16 15.59 12.81
C THR A 135 6.69 14.75 13.98
N GLY A 136 7.96 14.37 13.94
CA GLY A 136 8.66 13.68 15.01
C GLY A 136 8.81 14.55 16.27
N ILE A 137 8.96 13.90 17.42
CA ILE A 137 9.22 14.58 18.69
C ILE A 137 10.62 14.19 19.12
N CYS A 138 11.50 15.17 19.31
CA CYS A 138 12.85 14.95 19.80
C CYS A 138 13.27 16.04 20.79
N MET A 139 14.33 15.81 21.52
CA MET A 139 14.96 16.85 22.34
C MET A 139 15.75 17.81 21.44
N THR A 140 15.95 19.03 21.87
CA THR A 140 16.78 20.04 21.19
C THR A 140 18.18 19.48 20.91
N GLY A 141 18.58 19.48 19.64
CA GLY A 141 19.85 18.90 19.18
C GLY A 141 19.90 17.37 19.18
N GLY A 142 18.76 16.69 19.38
CA GLY A 142 18.64 15.24 19.31
C GLY A 142 18.49 14.73 17.88
N HIS A 143 18.24 13.40 17.74
CA HIS A 143 17.99 12.78 16.44
C HIS A 143 16.79 13.42 15.75
N ALA A 144 16.95 13.79 14.48
CA ALA A 144 15.93 14.45 13.66
C ALA A 144 15.45 15.83 14.20
N TRP A 145 16.27 16.53 14.94
CA TRP A 145 15.97 17.85 15.48
C TRP A 145 15.74 18.92 14.38
N GLU A 146 16.38 18.76 13.22
CA GLU A 146 16.29 19.73 12.09
C GLU A 146 15.13 19.43 11.12
N GLU A 147 14.27 18.46 11.43
CA GLU A 147 13.14 18.07 10.58
C GLU A 147 11.92 19.03 10.65
#